data_6e4b5526c412668a2361639f3eb1d70a
#
_entry.id   6e4b5526c412668a2361639f3eb1d70a
#
_cell.length_a   1.000
_cell.length_b   1.000
_cell.length_c   1.000
_cell.angle_alpha   90.00
_cell.angle_beta   90.00
_cell.angle_gamma   90.00
#
_symmetry.space_group_name_H-M   'P 1'
#
loop_
_entity.id
_entity.type
_entity.pdbx_description
1 polymer ?
#
loop_
_entity_poly.entity_id
_entity_poly.type
_entity_poly.pdbx_seq_one_letter_code
_entity_poly.pdbx_strand_id
1 'polypeptide(L)'
;LEERDKYGANDIKPGLTGWAQIHGRDELEITEKARLDGYYADHMGLFMDIRCFVGTIFSVLRSDGVVEGGTGAMDKPKKKLLIITNHSYMLYRFRKELIEALSDEYDVVISTPFVGHEEDLKALGARCIETEVNRRSVNPVTDLKLICTYKEILKKEKPDLVITYSIKPNIYAGYLCGKMHIPFYANVQGLGTAFQKPVLSDIVTIMYRKALKKAEKVFFENQVNAAEFCKRKIIHQKKEVILHGAGINLEEYSYCPYPDNEKIHFLYLGRIMKEKGMDELFGAVEKLREEGYDFVLDLVGFFEDEYKEQVEHLESEGIVKFHGFQENPKPYYEKADCVVLPSYHEGMSNVLLEAAATGRAIITSNIPGCREAVDNGKSGMLCRVKSTESLYKAMKRFIQLSPKTREKIGKAGREKMEREFEKGKVVEKTIQEIKRV
;
A
#
# COMPACT_ATOMS: atom_id res chain seq x y z
N LEU A 1 21.71 -44.31 2.17
CA LEU A 1 22.87 -45.22 2.21
C LEU A 1 23.90 -44.82 1.14
N GLU A 2 23.55 -44.73 -0.13
CA GLU A 2 24.47 -44.43 -1.24
C GLU A 2 25.27 -43.12 -1.05
N GLU A 3 24.69 -42.07 -0.48
CA GLU A 3 25.40 -40.81 -0.21
C GLU A 3 26.46 -40.98 0.91
N ARG A 4 26.19 -41.80 1.90
CA ARG A 4 27.12 -42.08 2.99
C ARG A 4 28.30 -42.97 2.56
N ASP A 5 28.07 -43.86 1.59
CA ASP A 5 29.14 -44.68 1.01
C ASP A 5 30.18 -43.86 0.27
N LYS A 6 29.78 -42.76 -0.36
CA LYS A 6 30.71 -41.82 -1.05
C LYS A 6 31.79 -41.23 -0.12
N TYR A 7 31.48 -41.16 1.17
CA TYR A 7 32.35 -40.55 2.19
C TYR A 7 32.86 -41.53 3.22
N GLY A 8 32.71 -42.86 3.00
CA GLY A 8 33.17 -43.89 3.94
C GLY A 8 32.41 -43.90 5.29
N ALA A 9 31.31 -43.20 5.39
CA ALA A 9 30.57 -43.05 6.64
C ALA A 9 29.80 -44.31 7.06
N ASN A 10 29.67 -45.33 6.18
CA ASN A 10 29.04 -46.60 6.45
C ASN A 10 30.06 -47.66 6.95
N ASP A 11 31.37 -47.37 6.88
CA ASP A 11 32.43 -48.29 7.32
C ASP A 11 32.59 -48.31 8.85
N ILE A 12 31.96 -47.38 9.55
CA ILE A 12 31.98 -47.30 11.02
C ILE A 12 30.63 -47.64 11.64
N LYS A 13 30.64 -48.16 12.85
CA LYS A 13 29.41 -48.47 13.60
C LYS A 13 28.75 -47.17 14.07
N PRO A 14 27.40 -47.07 14.02
CA PRO A 14 26.67 -45.91 14.55
C PRO A 14 26.98 -45.73 16.04
N GLY A 15 27.33 -44.51 16.44
CA GLY A 15 27.53 -44.10 17.84
C GLY A 15 26.28 -43.42 18.43
N LEU A 16 26.28 -43.26 19.77
CA LEU A 16 25.26 -42.44 20.47
C LEU A 16 25.42 -40.93 20.22
N THR A 17 26.61 -40.53 19.82
CA THR A 17 26.98 -39.13 19.48
C THR A 17 27.74 -39.14 18.17
N GLY A 18 27.65 -38.03 17.39
CA GLY A 18 28.33 -37.93 16.10
C GLY A 18 28.61 -36.52 15.70
N TRP A 19 29.54 -36.32 14.75
CA TRP A 19 29.98 -35.04 14.30
C TRP A 19 28.85 -34.25 13.59
N ALA A 20 28.01 -34.92 12.82
CA ALA A 20 26.81 -34.32 12.21
C ALA A 20 25.77 -33.90 13.26
N GLN A 21 25.67 -34.65 14.38
CA GLN A 21 24.70 -34.33 15.45
C GLN A 21 25.01 -33.02 16.17
N ILE A 22 26.27 -32.63 16.31
CA ILE A 22 26.68 -31.37 16.97
C ILE A 22 26.75 -30.18 16.04
N HIS A 23 26.54 -30.40 14.72
CA HIS A 23 26.61 -29.35 13.68
C HIS A 23 25.26 -29.06 12.99
N GLY A 24 24.14 -29.45 13.60
CA GLY A 24 22.79 -29.14 13.11
C GLY A 24 21.85 -30.34 13.00
N ARG A 25 22.29 -31.53 13.36
CA ARG A 25 21.46 -32.75 13.50
C ARG A 25 20.42 -32.90 12.37
N ASP A 26 19.12 -32.63 12.66
CA ASP A 26 18.01 -32.88 11.74
C ASP A 26 17.79 -31.76 10.73
N GLU A 27 18.40 -30.60 10.92
CA GLU A 27 18.33 -29.44 10.02
C GLU A 27 19.26 -29.53 8.80
N LEU A 28 20.23 -30.47 8.81
CA LEU A 28 21.17 -30.63 7.72
C LEU A 28 20.59 -31.46 6.57
N GLU A 29 20.91 -31.10 5.34
CA GLU A 29 20.64 -31.95 4.18
C GLU A 29 21.38 -33.30 4.23
N ILE A 30 20.80 -34.33 3.59
CA ILE A 30 21.34 -35.69 3.59
C ILE A 30 22.80 -35.72 3.12
N THR A 31 23.12 -34.95 2.10
CA THR A 31 24.49 -34.88 1.54
C THR A 31 25.49 -34.28 2.54
N GLU A 32 25.09 -33.22 3.25
CA GLU A 32 25.92 -32.56 4.25
C GLU A 32 26.07 -33.43 5.51
N LYS A 33 25.02 -34.14 5.95
CA LYS A 33 25.12 -35.17 7.00
C LYS A 33 26.11 -36.22 6.63
N ALA A 34 26.02 -36.76 5.39
CA ALA A 34 26.93 -37.81 4.91
C ALA A 34 28.39 -37.33 4.89
N ARG A 35 28.64 -36.06 4.49
CA ARG A 35 29.95 -35.43 4.49
C ARG A 35 30.55 -35.27 5.88
N LEU A 36 29.72 -34.84 6.85
CA LEU A 36 30.14 -34.68 8.25
C LEU A 36 30.40 -36.00 8.93
N ASP A 37 29.59 -37.04 8.64
CA ASP A 37 29.81 -38.37 9.13
C ASP A 37 31.11 -38.99 8.52
N GLY A 38 31.39 -38.76 7.25
CA GLY A 38 32.64 -39.12 6.60
C GLY A 38 33.87 -38.41 7.20
N TYR A 39 33.74 -37.10 7.48
CA TYR A 39 34.79 -36.37 8.17
C TYR A 39 35.11 -36.96 9.56
N TYR A 40 34.06 -37.39 10.29
CA TYR A 40 34.26 -38.08 11.56
C TYR A 40 35.00 -39.44 11.35
N ALA A 41 34.62 -40.22 10.34
CA ALA A 41 35.26 -41.47 10.00
C ALA A 41 36.76 -41.32 9.72
N ASP A 42 37.15 -40.30 8.95
CA ASP A 42 38.53 -40.02 8.61
C ASP A 42 39.38 -39.49 9.79
N HIS A 43 38.75 -38.88 10.79
CA HIS A 43 39.44 -38.28 11.95
C HIS A 43 39.11 -38.96 13.27
N MET A 44 38.62 -40.19 13.24
CA MET A 44 38.18 -40.97 14.42
C MET A 44 39.31 -41.13 15.42
N GLY A 45 39.03 -40.78 16.70
CA GLY A 45 39.96 -40.88 17.79
C GLY A 45 39.47 -40.26 19.07
N LEU A 46 40.14 -40.58 20.19
CA LEU A 46 39.69 -40.16 21.53
C LEU A 46 39.38 -38.66 21.64
N PHE A 47 40.16 -37.84 20.96
CA PHE A 47 39.95 -36.36 20.97
C PHE A 47 38.68 -35.95 20.24
N MET A 48 38.37 -36.61 19.11
CA MET A 48 37.18 -36.38 18.32
C MET A 48 35.91 -36.86 19.06
N ASP A 49 36.02 -38.02 19.75
CA ASP A 49 34.95 -38.56 20.56
C ASP A 49 34.59 -37.65 21.73
N ILE A 50 35.59 -37.13 22.44
CA ILE A 50 35.39 -36.15 23.51
C ILE A 50 34.69 -34.88 22.96
N ARG A 51 35.09 -34.39 21.79
CA ARG A 51 34.46 -33.24 21.13
C ARG A 51 32.99 -33.50 20.78
N CYS A 52 32.69 -34.68 20.20
CA CYS A 52 31.31 -35.08 19.90
C CYS A 52 30.48 -35.20 21.18
N PHE A 53 31.04 -35.80 22.23
CA PHE A 53 30.35 -35.97 23.51
C PHE A 53 30.04 -34.62 24.17
N VAL A 54 31.02 -33.74 24.32
CA VAL A 54 30.84 -32.41 24.91
C VAL A 54 29.91 -31.56 24.06
N GLY A 55 30.07 -31.58 22.74
CA GLY A 55 29.21 -30.89 21.80
C GLY A 55 27.73 -31.35 21.89
N THR A 56 27.51 -32.67 22.06
CA THR A 56 26.16 -33.21 22.22
C THR A 56 25.49 -32.73 23.52
N ILE A 57 26.24 -32.65 24.63
CA ILE A 57 25.70 -32.07 25.87
C ILE A 57 25.24 -30.63 25.68
N PHE A 58 26.05 -29.81 25.00
CA PHE A 58 25.67 -28.42 24.69
C PHE A 58 24.52 -28.30 23.71
N SER A 59 24.45 -29.15 22.68
CA SER A 59 23.35 -29.22 21.73
C SER A 59 22.03 -29.59 22.41
N VAL A 60 22.05 -30.59 23.30
CA VAL A 60 20.87 -31.01 24.09
C VAL A 60 20.41 -29.92 25.06
N LEU A 61 21.34 -29.24 25.74
CA LEU A 61 20.99 -28.13 26.65
C LEU A 61 20.44 -26.88 25.95
N ARG A 62 20.82 -26.67 24.70
CA ARG A 62 20.30 -25.57 23.88
C ARG A 62 19.04 -25.94 23.12
N SER A 63 18.63 -27.18 23.09
CA SER A 63 17.55 -27.73 22.26
C SER A 63 17.72 -27.39 20.76
N ASP A 64 18.96 -27.25 20.29
CA ASP A 64 19.28 -26.95 18.91
C ASP A 64 19.13 -28.20 18.04
N GLY A 65 18.42 -28.12 16.93
CA GLY A 65 18.39 -29.13 15.86
C GLY A 65 17.55 -30.38 16.14
N VAL A 66 16.59 -30.35 17.07
CA VAL A 66 15.67 -31.50 17.32
C VAL A 66 14.34 -31.26 16.59
N VAL A 67 14.13 -31.99 15.49
CA VAL A 67 12.86 -32.02 14.75
C VAL A 67 12.37 -33.45 14.69
N GLU A 68 11.25 -33.77 15.36
CA GLU A 68 10.65 -35.12 15.29
C GLU A 68 10.12 -35.41 13.88
N GLY A 69 10.74 -36.36 13.17
CA GLY A 69 10.19 -36.98 11.96
C GLY A 69 10.56 -36.40 10.61
N GLY A 70 11.56 -35.48 10.50
CA GLY A 70 11.90 -34.84 9.22
C GLY A 70 13.27 -35.24 8.64
N THR A 71 13.29 -35.77 7.41
CA THR A 71 14.49 -35.95 6.56
C THR A 71 14.51 -34.96 5.38
N GLY A 72 14.13 -33.71 5.56
CA GLY A 72 14.15 -32.66 4.54
C GLY A 72 14.49 -31.32 5.14
N ALA A 73 15.08 -30.42 4.35
CA ALA A 73 15.22 -29.03 4.74
C ALA A 73 13.84 -28.50 5.16
N MET A 74 13.61 -28.30 6.45
CA MET A 74 12.44 -27.54 6.88
C MET A 74 12.64 -26.11 6.43
N ASP A 75 11.69 -25.56 5.69
CA ASP A 75 11.59 -24.14 5.51
C ASP A 75 11.67 -23.47 6.88
N LYS A 76 12.67 -22.63 7.08
CA LYS A 76 12.75 -21.85 8.33
C LYS A 76 11.40 -21.16 8.52
N PRO A 77 10.83 -21.18 9.75
CA PRO A 77 9.55 -20.54 9.97
C PRO A 77 9.63 -19.10 9.46
N LYS A 78 8.69 -18.71 8.59
CA LYS A 78 8.63 -17.35 8.02
C LYS A 78 8.61 -16.35 9.16
N LYS A 79 9.38 -15.27 9.02
CA LYS A 79 9.31 -14.13 9.95
C LYS A 79 7.89 -13.56 9.96
N LYS A 80 7.40 -13.15 11.11
CA LYS A 80 6.05 -12.61 11.25
C LYS A 80 6.02 -11.13 10.91
N LEU A 81 5.19 -10.76 9.94
CA LEU A 81 4.90 -9.39 9.54
C LEU A 81 3.51 -8.98 10.01
N LEU A 82 3.39 -7.91 10.79
CA LEU A 82 2.11 -7.35 11.18
C LEU A 82 1.82 -6.05 10.41
N ILE A 83 0.72 -6.03 9.65
CA ILE A 83 0.20 -4.84 8.98
C ILE A 83 -0.91 -4.25 9.84
N ILE A 84 -0.82 -2.97 10.20
CA ILE A 84 -1.85 -2.27 10.97
C ILE A 84 -2.43 -1.13 10.13
N THR A 85 -3.74 -1.20 9.87
CA THR A 85 -4.45 -0.20 9.08
C THR A 85 -5.82 0.13 9.70
N ASN A 86 -6.49 1.15 9.17
CA ASN A 86 -7.82 1.56 9.63
C ASN A 86 -8.93 1.21 8.64
N HIS A 87 -8.67 0.36 7.62
CA HIS A 87 -9.67 0.05 6.59
C HIS A 87 -9.27 -1.17 5.75
N SER A 88 -9.94 -2.32 5.92
CA SER A 88 -9.68 -3.55 5.17
C SER A 88 -9.93 -3.39 3.66
N TYR A 89 -11.08 -2.83 3.27
CA TYR A 89 -11.43 -2.57 1.87
C TYR A 89 -10.33 -1.79 1.13
N MET A 90 -9.85 -0.68 1.69
CA MET A 90 -8.82 0.16 1.06
C MET A 90 -7.46 -0.56 1.01
N LEU A 91 -7.16 -1.37 2.02
CA LEU A 91 -5.94 -2.17 2.05
C LEU A 91 -5.95 -3.19 0.91
N TYR A 92 -7.03 -3.99 0.78
CA TYR A 92 -7.16 -4.95 -0.29
C TYR A 92 -7.10 -4.28 -1.66
N ARG A 93 -7.95 -3.28 -1.90
CA ARG A 93 -8.07 -2.63 -3.21
C ARG A 93 -6.75 -2.04 -3.72
N PHE A 94 -5.92 -1.51 -2.84
CA PHE A 94 -4.71 -0.78 -3.26
C PHE A 94 -3.40 -1.46 -2.92
N ARG A 95 -3.40 -2.53 -2.12
CA ARG A 95 -2.18 -3.17 -1.62
C ARG A 95 -2.21 -4.70 -1.75
N LYS A 96 -3.18 -5.29 -2.46
CA LYS A 96 -3.29 -6.75 -2.62
C LYS A 96 -1.99 -7.35 -3.17
N GLU A 97 -1.40 -6.77 -4.21
CA GLU A 97 -0.17 -7.28 -4.83
C GLU A 97 1.04 -7.16 -3.89
N LEU A 98 1.09 -6.14 -3.05
CA LEU A 98 2.12 -6.02 -2.02
C LEU A 98 1.93 -7.07 -0.91
N ILE A 99 0.69 -7.31 -0.47
CA ILE A 99 0.39 -8.33 0.55
C ILE A 99 0.72 -9.72 0.01
N GLU A 100 0.33 -10.02 -1.21
CA GLU A 100 0.64 -11.27 -1.90
C GLU A 100 2.14 -11.52 -1.93
N ALA A 101 2.92 -10.56 -2.45
CA ALA A 101 4.38 -10.65 -2.50
C ALA A 101 5.04 -10.74 -1.11
N LEU A 102 4.46 -10.11 -0.07
CA LEU A 102 4.94 -10.25 1.30
C LEU A 102 4.57 -11.60 1.91
N SER A 103 3.43 -12.19 1.56
CA SER A 103 2.99 -13.51 2.04
C SER A 103 3.87 -14.65 1.54
N ASP A 104 4.60 -14.45 0.44
CA ASP A 104 5.61 -15.40 -0.02
C ASP A 104 6.79 -15.55 0.96
N GLU A 105 7.15 -14.45 1.64
CA GLU A 105 8.36 -14.39 2.50
C GLU A 105 8.04 -14.34 4.00
N TYR A 106 6.86 -13.86 4.37
CA TYR A 106 6.45 -13.61 5.76
C TYR A 106 5.16 -14.35 6.13
N ASP A 107 5.00 -14.66 7.41
CA ASP A 107 3.70 -14.96 8.03
C ASP A 107 2.97 -13.62 8.25
N VAL A 108 2.07 -13.26 7.32
CA VAL A 108 1.42 -11.95 7.30
C VAL A 108 0.19 -11.94 8.20
N VAL A 109 0.17 -11.04 9.16
CA VAL A 109 -0.97 -10.76 10.03
C VAL A 109 -1.46 -9.33 9.78
N ILE A 110 -2.77 -9.13 9.65
CA ILE A 110 -3.39 -7.83 9.38
C ILE A 110 -4.33 -7.47 10.52
N SER A 111 -4.07 -6.35 11.20
CA SER A 111 -4.96 -5.75 12.20
C SER A 111 -5.70 -4.57 11.56
N THR A 112 -7.04 -4.68 11.45
CA THR A 112 -7.87 -3.70 10.74
C THR A 112 -9.34 -3.81 11.16
N PRO A 113 -10.14 -2.73 11.07
CA PRO A 113 -11.60 -2.84 11.09
C PRO A 113 -12.09 -3.64 9.88
N PHE A 114 -13.04 -4.53 10.11
CA PHE A 114 -13.64 -5.31 9.03
C PHE A 114 -14.76 -4.49 8.35
N VAL A 115 -14.45 -3.96 7.17
CA VAL A 115 -15.34 -3.13 6.36
C VAL A 115 -15.38 -3.58 4.89
N GLY A 116 -15.21 -4.89 4.66
CA GLY A 116 -15.21 -5.57 3.37
C GLY A 116 -13.82 -6.11 2.98
N HIS A 117 -13.83 -7.12 2.13
CA HIS A 117 -12.65 -7.84 1.60
C HIS A 117 -11.80 -8.58 2.64
N GLU A 118 -12.35 -8.97 3.80
CA GLU A 118 -11.63 -9.74 4.81
C GLU A 118 -11.26 -11.14 4.31
N GLU A 119 -12.21 -11.80 3.64
CA GLU A 119 -11.98 -13.13 3.07
C GLU A 119 -10.99 -13.08 1.90
N ASP A 120 -11.05 -12.02 1.10
CA ASP A 120 -10.08 -11.81 0.02
C ASP A 120 -8.66 -11.60 0.58
N LEU A 121 -8.50 -10.84 1.68
CA LEU A 121 -7.22 -10.68 2.36
C LEU A 121 -6.69 -12.01 2.93
N LYS A 122 -7.58 -12.87 3.45
CA LYS A 122 -7.21 -14.22 3.90
C LYS A 122 -6.80 -15.11 2.73
N ALA A 123 -7.48 -14.99 1.57
CA ALA A 123 -7.14 -15.73 0.36
C ALA A 123 -5.73 -15.38 -0.19
N LEU A 124 -5.21 -14.18 0.12
CA LEU A 124 -3.81 -13.80 -0.17
C LEU A 124 -2.79 -14.40 0.81
N GLY A 125 -3.21 -15.30 1.72
CA GLY A 125 -2.35 -15.93 2.71
C GLY A 125 -2.18 -15.14 4.02
N ALA A 126 -2.92 -14.03 4.22
CA ALA A 126 -2.84 -13.24 5.44
C ALA A 126 -3.84 -13.71 6.50
N ARG A 127 -3.46 -13.65 7.79
CA ARG A 127 -4.37 -13.83 8.92
C ARG A 127 -4.89 -12.48 9.40
N CYS A 128 -6.21 -12.31 9.48
CA CYS A 128 -6.84 -11.04 9.85
C CYS A 128 -7.27 -11.02 11.33
N ILE A 129 -7.04 -9.88 11.98
CA ILE A 129 -7.47 -9.57 13.36
C ILE A 129 -8.37 -8.35 13.29
N GLU A 130 -9.63 -8.51 13.69
CA GLU A 130 -10.55 -7.38 13.79
C GLU A 130 -10.09 -6.40 14.86
N THR A 131 -10.02 -5.13 14.51
CA THR A 131 -9.59 -4.06 15.41
C THR A 131 -10.40 -2.80 15.14
N GLU A 132 -11.26 -2.44 16.07
CA GLU A 132 -12.08 -1.23 15.95
C GLU A 132 -11.22 0.04 15.93
N VAL A 133 -11.36 0.85 14.90
CA VAL A 133 -10.69 2.15 14.78
C VAL A 133 -11.70 3.24 14.42
N ASN A 134 -11.94 4.17 15.34
CA ASN A 134 -12.71 5.35 15.00
C ASN A 134 -11.85 6.34 14.20
N ARG A 135 -12.07 6.42 12.89
CA ARG A 135 -11.22 7.16 11.94
C ARG A 135 -11.26 8.68 12.14
N ARG A 136 -12.40 9.24 12.54
CA ARG A 136 -12.65 10.69 12.59
C ARG A 136 -12.67 11.27 14.00
N SER A 137 -12.90 10.47 15.01
CA SER A 137 -12.97 10.92 16.40
C SER A 137 -11.60 11.32 16.92
N VAL A 138 -11.54 12.43 17.63
CA VAL A 138 -10.39 12.90 18.42
C VAL A 138 -10.75 12.78 19.90
N ASN A 139 -11.30 11.62 20.29
CA ASN A 139 -11.70 11.36 21.69
C ASN A 139 -10.55 10.64 22.43
N PRO A 140 -9.95 11.27 23.47
CA PRO A 140 -8.81 10.69 24.20
C PRO A 140 -9.10 9.31 24.80
N VAL A 141 -10.33 9.03 25.22
CA VAL A 141 -10.72 7.74 25.84
C VAL A 141 -10.69 6.63 24.81
N THR A 142 -11.29 6.86 23.62
CA THR A 142 -11.29 5.88 22.53
C THR A 142 -9.89 5.67 21.98
N ASP A 143 -9.08 6.72 21.93
CA ASP A 143 -7.70 6.66 21.47
C ASP A 143 -6.80 5.90 22.45
N LEU A 144 -7.01 6.07 23.75
CA LEU A 144 -6.31 5.29 24.78
C LEU A 144 -6.68 3.79 24.70
N LYS A 145 -7.98 3.48 24.50
CA LYS A 145 -8.42 2.08 24.28
C LYS A 145 -7.72 1.48 23.08
N LEU A 146 -7.65 2.21 21.96
CA LEU A 146 -6.97 1.75 20.75
C LEU A 146 -5.46 1.51 20.98
N ILE A 147 -4.78 2.38 21.73
CA ILE A 147 -3.38 2.20 22.11
C ILE A 147 -3.20 0.90 22.94
N CYS A 148 -4.10 0.64 23.90
CA CYS A 148 -4.08 -0.60 24.69
C CYS A 148 -4.29 -1.83 23.77
N THR A 149 -5.26 -1.78 22.88
CA THR A 149 -5.51 -2.86 21.90
C THR A 149 -4.28 -3.15 21.04
N TYR A 150 -3.64 -2.12 20.47
CA TYR A 150 -2.41 -2.32 19.71
C TYR A 150 -1.27 -2.90 20.55
N LYS A 151 -1.14 -2.47 21.80
CA LYS A 151 -0.14 -3.03 22.74
C LYS A 151 -0.37 -4.51 23.02
N GLU A 152 -1.62 -4.94 23.18
CA GLU A 152 -1.99 -6.34 23.38
C GLU A 152 -1.70 -7.17 22.12
N ILE A 153 -2.08 -6.67 20.93
CA ILE A 153 -1.78 -7.33 19.65
C ILE A 153 -0.28 -7.52 19.47
N LEU A 154 0.53 -6.45 19.66
CA LEU A 154 1.99 -6.52 19.54
C LEU A 154 2.63 -7.51 20.52
N LYS A 155 2.12 -7.59 21.77
CA LYS A 155 2.60 -8.56 22.76
C LYS A 155 2.22 -10.01 22.42
N LYS A 156 0.99 -10.22 21.93
CA LYS A 156 0.47 -11.55 21.59
C LYS A 156 1.12 -12.08 20.32
N GLU A 157 1.16 -11.27 19.28
CA GLU A 157 1.67 -11.68 17.97
C GLU A 157 3.20 -11.74 17.91
N LYS A 158 3.90 -10.91 18.69
CA LYS A 158 5.37 -10.80 18.70
C LYS A 158 5.94 -10.71 17.27
N PRO A 159 5.51 -9.72 16.46
CA PRO A 159 5.96 -9.60 15.08
C PRO A 159 7.45 -9.25 15.01
N ASP A 160 8.12 -9.80 14.01
CA ASP A 160 9.51 -9.44 13.66
C ASP A 160 9.55 -8.08 12.95
N LEU A 161 8.45 -7.71 12.28
CA LEU A 161 8.32 -6.48 11.52
C LEU A 161 6.89 -5.95 11.56
N VAL A 162 6.74 -4.63 11.60
CA VAL A 162 5.42 -3.96 11.53
C VAL A 162 5.37 -2.95 10.40
N ILE A 163 4.26 -2.96 9.64
CA ILE A 163 3.95 -1.92 8.64
C ILE A 163 2.66 -1.23 9.06
N THR A 164 2.66 0.10 9.11
CA THR A 164 1.49 0.88 9.50
C THR A 164 0.99 1.75 8.35
N TYR A 165 -0.34 1.86 8.23
CA TYR A 165 -1.03 2.73 7.29
C TYR A 165 -2.00 3.64 8.03
N SER A 166 -2.13 4.90 7.58
CA SER A 166 -3.01 5.92 8.15
C SER A 166 -2.52 6.53 9.46
N ILE A 167 -3.10 7.68 9.82
CA ILE A 167 -2.60 8.56 10.90
C ILE A 167 -2.55 7.86 12.25
N LYS A 168 -3.66 7.25 12.71
CA LYS A 168 -3.73 6.64 14.05
C LYS A 168 -2.80 5.43 14.19
N PRO A 169 -2.78 4.45 13.26
CA PRO A 169 -1.79 3.37 13.27
C PRO A 169 -0.34 3.88 13.25
N ASN A 170 -0.02 4.85 12.36
CA ASN A 170 1.32 5.43 12.28
C ASN A 170 1.77 6.05 13.60
N ILE A 171 0.87 6.74 14.32
CA ILE A 171 1.19 7.40 15.58
C ILE A 171 1.18 6.40 16.74
N TYR A 172 0.10 5.65 16.93
CA TYR A 172 -0.08 4.86 18.14
C TYR A 172 0.71 3.55 18.10
N ALA A 173 0.57 2.78 17.02
CA ALA A 173 1.35 1.55 16.86
C ALA A 173 2.83 1.87 16.63
N GLY A 174 3.18 2.89 15.84
CA GLY A 174 4.55 3.32 15.63
C GLY A 174 5.26 3.72 16.95
N TYR A 175 4.57 4.45 17.84
CA TYR A 175 5.10 4.77 19.16
C TYR A 175 5.36 3.52 20.02
N LEU A 176 4.42 2.57 20.00
CA LEU A 176 4.56 1.30 20.72
C LEU A 176 5.69 0.43 20.16
N CYS A 177 5.80 0.30 18.85
CA CYS A 177 6.90 -0.41 18.19
C CYS A 177 8.25 0.18 18.60
N GLY A 178 8.36 1.53 18.58
CA GLY A 178 9.57 2.20 19.03
C GLY A 178 9.90 1.95 20.52
N LYS A 179 8.90 1.81 21.41
CA LYS A 179 9.10 1.44 22.82
C LYS A 179 9.47 -0.03 23.01
N MET A 180 8.88 -0.90 22.23
CA MET A 180 9.08 -2.36 22.32
C MET A 180 10.27 -2.84 21.49
N HIS A 181 11.00 -1.94 20.82
CA HIS A 181 12.13 -2.23 19.93
C HIS A 181 11.77 -3.18 18.79
N ILE A 182 10.56 -3.07 18.25
CA ILE A 182 10.10 -3.80 17.08
C ILE A 182 10.39 -2.94 15.84
N PRO A 183 11.13 -3.45 14.84
CA PRO A 183 11.34 -2.77 13.57
C PRO A 183 10.00 -2.42 12.91
N PHE A 184 9.86 -1.19 12.40
CA PHE A 184 8.62 -0.80 11.75
C PHE A 184 8.80 0.24 10.65
N TYR A 185 7.87 0.19 9.71
CA TYR A 185 7.73 1.12 8.59
C TYR A 185 6.38 1.81 8.66
N ALA A 186 6.36 3.11 8.42
CA ALA A 186 5.11 3.88 8.40
C ALA A 186 4.80 4.35 6.97
N ASN A 187 3.53 4.25 6.56
CA ASN A 187 3.05 4.75 5.28
C ASN A 187 2.18 5.99 5.49
N VAL A 188 2.63 7.13 4.98
CA VAL A 188 1.93 8.41 5.00
C VAL A 188 1.30 8.64 3.64
N GLN A 189 0.05 8.19 3.49
CA GLN A 189 -0.71 8.30 2.25
C GLN A 189 -1.15 9.75 1.95
N GLY A 190 -1.25 10.58 2.98
CA GLY A 190 -1.58 11.99 2.89
C GLY A 190 -1.47 12.65 4.26
N LEU A 191 -1.40 13.99 4.29
CA LEU A 191 -1.30 14.73 5.55
C LEU A 191 -2.61 14.69 6.35
N GLY A 192 -3.76 14.53 5.65
CA GLY A 192 -5.09 14.54 6.26
C GLY A 192 -5.53 15.93 6.71
N THR A 193 -6.81 16.04 7.09
CA THR A 193 -7.45 17.31 7.50
C THR A 193 -6.86 17.90 8.78
N ALA A 194 -6.20 17.08 9.60
CA ALA A 194 -5.55 17.53 10.84
C ALA A 194 -4.45 18.57 10.57
N PHE A 195 -3.72 18.46 9.46
CA PHE A 195 -2.68 19.43 9.10
C PHE A 195 -3.22 20.77 8.54
N GLN A 196 -4.52 20.85 8.27
CA GLN A 196 -5.16 22.07 7.78
C GLN A 196 -5.58 23.01 8.92
N LYS A 197 -5.70 22.50 10.14
CA LYS A 197 -6.10 23.25 11.34
C LYS A 197 -4.84 23.56 12.17
N PRO A 198 -4.45 24.85 12.35
CA PRO A 198 -3.15 25.20 12.95
C PRO A 198 -2.83 24.50 14.26
N VAL A 199 -3.70 24.63 15.27
CA VAL A 199 -3.48 24.02 16.61
C VAL A 199 -3.41 22.48 16.53
N LEU A 200 -4.31 21.85 15.77
CA LEU A 200 -4.33 20.40 15.61
C LEU A 200 -3.11 19.90 14.85
N SER A 201 -2.65 20.68 13.86
CA SER A 201 -1.44 20.40 13.10
C SER A 201 -0.20 20.33 13.98
N ASP A 202 -0.07 21.23 14.96
CA ASP A 202 1.08 21.24 15.87
C ASP A 202 1.04 20.03 16.83
N ILE A 203 -0.12 19.70 17.38
CA ILE A 203 -0.31 18.52 18.22
C ILE A 203 0.06 17.25 17.44
N VAL A 204 -0.50 17.07 16.24
CA VAL A 204 -0.24 15.91 15.41
C VAL A 204 1.24 15.85 14.97
N THR A 205 1.86 17.00 14.71
CA THR A 205 3.30 17.09 14.43
C THR A 205 4.15 16.56 15.60
N ILE A 206 3.83 16.93 16.84
CA ILE A 206 4.53 16.43 18.03
C ILE A 206 4.32 14.93 18.21
N MET A 207 3.07 14.45 18.00
CA MET A 207 2.76 13.02 18.10
C MET A 207 3.53 12.21 17.07
N TYR A 208 3.53 12.62 15.80
CA TYR A 208 4.30 11.98 14.73
C TYR A 208 5.80 11.99 15.01
N ARG A 209 6.35 13.11 15.48
CA ARG A 209 7.78 13.21 15.83
C ARG A 209 8.19 12.19 16.88
N LYS A 210 7.36 11.98 17.91
CA LYS A 210 7.61 10.96 18.94
C LYS A 210 7.44 9.54 18.38
N ALA A 211 6.40 9.31 17.60
CA ALA A 211 6.07 8.00 17.05
C ALA A 211 7.12 7.52 16.05
N LEU A 212 7.50 8.36 15.08
CA LEU A 212 8.38 7.97 13.98
C LEU A 212 9.88 8.11 14.30
N LYS A 213 10.23 8.50 15.54
CA LYS A 213 11.64 8.65 15.96
C LYS A 213 12.47 7.38 15.69
N LYS A 214 11.87 6.20 15.91
CA LYS A 214 12.51 4.89 15.75
C LYS A 214 12.03 4.12 14.52
N ALA A 215 11.23 4.71 13.63
CA ALA A 215 10.86 4.09 12.36
C ALA A 215 12.12 3.81 11.52
N GLU A 216 12.16 2.68 10.85
CA GLU A 216 13.24 2.35 9.91
C GLU A 216 13.17 3.27 8.69
N LYS A 217 12.03 3.27 8.01
CA LYS A 217 11.71 4.19 6.92
C LYS A 217 10.26 4.68 7.02
N VAL A 218 9.99 5.80 6.34
CA VAL A 218 8.66 6.37 6.20
C VAL A 218 8.37 6.54 4.72
N PHE A 219 7.37 5.85 4.23
CA PHE A 219 6.93 5.88 2.85
C PHE A 219 5.94 7.02 2.63
N PHE A 220 6.12 7.78 1.57
CA PHE A 220 5.24 8.86 1.14
C PHE A 220 4.77 8.64 -0.29
N GLU A 221 3.56 9.04 -0.60
CA GLU A 221 2.99 8.91 -1.94
C GLU A 221 3.35 10.09 -2.86
N ASN A 222 3.87 11.18 -2.30
CA ASN A 222 4.39 12.32 -3.08
C ASN A 222 5.50 13.07 -2.33
N GLN A 223 6.33 13.78 -3.09
CA GLN A 223 7.49 14.52 -2.57
C GLN A 223 7.11 15.66 -1.63
N VAL A 224 5.95 16.30 -1.83
CA VAL A 224 5.54 17.48 -1.04
C VAL A 224 5.21 17.08 0.39
N ASN A 225 4.53 15.95 0.58
CA ASN A 225 4.22 15.42 1.91
C ASN A 225 5.50 15.01 2.66
N ALA A 226 6.47 14.41 1.98
CA ALA A 226 7.78 14.08 2.55
C ALA A 226 8.54 15.34 2.97
N ALA A 227 8.63 16.33 2.09
CA ALA A 227 9.28 17.60 2.36
C ALA A 227 8.64 18.34 3.56
N GLU A 228 7.30 18.29 3.71
CA GLU A 228 6.61 18.88 4.87
C GLU A 228 6.97 18.17 6.18
N PHE A 229 7.07 16.82 6.16
CA PHE A 229 7.52 16.05 7.33
C PHE A 229 8.96 16.37 7.72
N CYS A 230 9.85 16.52 6.75
CA CYS A 230 11.25 16.93 6.99
C CYS A 230 11.33 18.38 7.50
N LYS A 231 10.61 19.32 6.88
CA LYS A 231 10.52 20.73 7.29
C LYS A 231 10.04 20.88 8.73
N ARG A 232 9.01 20.13 9.12
CA ARG A 232 8.49 20.08 10.50
C ARG A 232 9.37 19.27 11.45
N LYS A 233 10.50 18.75 11.00
CA LYS A 233 11.41 17.91 11.80
C LYS A 233 10.69 16.70 12.42
N ILE A 234 9.71 16.14 11.74
CA ILE A 234 9.03 14.90 12.14
C ILE A 234 9.95 13.72 11.91
N ILE A 235 10.59 13.68 10.75
CA ILE A 235 11.58 12.68 10.37
C ILE A 235 12.86 13.34 9.84
N HIS A 236 13.93 12.57 9.80
CA HIS A 236 15.14 12.95 9.08
C HIS A 236 15.06 12.48 7.63
N GLN A 237 15.58 13.24 6.66
CA GLN A 237 15.54 12.93 5.23
C GLN A 237 16.04 11.50 4.89
N LYS A 238 16.98 10.95 5.64
CA LYS A 238 17.47 9.57 5.47
C LYS A 238 16.40 8.50 5.64
N LYS A 239 15.28 8.82 6.30
CA LYS A 239 14.16 7.90 6.53
C LYS A 239 13.07 8.01 5.48
N GLU A 240 13.07 9.05 4.65
CA GLU A 240 12.05 9.21 3.63
C GLU A 240 12.25 8.25 2.46
N VAL A 241 11.15 7.69 1.98
CA VAL A 241 11.07 6.93 0.74
C VAL A 241 9.84 7.44 -0.02
N ILE A 242 10.05 7.91 -1.24
CA ILE A 242 8.95 8.35 -2.09
C ILE A 242 8.51 7.19 -2.97
N LEU A 243 7.22 6.87 -2.91
CA LEU A 243 6.56 5.93 -3.78
C LEU A 243 5.64 6.69 -4.74
N HIS A 244 5.34 6.11 -5.89
CA HIS A 244 4.33 6.64 -6.82
C HIS A 244 2.92 6.15 -6.41
N GLY A 245 2.45 6.58 -5.24
CA GLY A 245 1.20 6.11 -4.63
C GLY A 245 1.22 4.62 -4.31
N ALA A 246 0.10 3.97 -4.55
CA ALA A 246 -0.01 2.52 -4.50
C ALA A 246 0.43 1.83 -5.80
N GLY A 247 0.73 2.60 -6.84
CA GLY A 247 0.87 2.11 -8.21
C GLY A 247 -0.47 1.74 -8.83
N ILE A 248 -0.47 1.44 -10.11
CA ILE A 248 -1.67 1.03 -10.85
C ILE A 248 -1.42 -0.32 -11.53
N ASN A 249 -2.37 -1.25 -11.38
CA ASN A 249 -2.35 -2.53 -12.06
C ASN A 249 -2.81 -2.33 -13.51
N LEU A 250 -1.88 -2.44 -14.45
CA LEU A 250 -2.10 -2.16 -15.87
C LEU A 250 -2.84 -3.27 -16.63
N GLU A 251 -2.94 -4.46 -16.04
CA GLU A 251 -3.77 -5.56 -16.53
C GLU A 251 -5.21 -5.37 -16.08
N GLU A 252 -5.40 -5.02 -14.81
CA GLU A 252 -6.72 -4.72 -14.25
C GLU A 252 -7.34 -3.48 -14.91
N TYR A 253 -6.56 -2.41 -15.13
CA TYR A 253 -6.94 -1.20 -15.86
C TYR A 253 -6.21 -1.17 -17.21
N SER A 254 -6.62 -2.10 -18.09
CA SER A 254 -6.05 -2.20 -19.42
C SER A 254 -6.43 -0.98 -20.28
N TYR A 255 -5.56 -0.68 -21.25
CA TYR A 255 -5.87 0.37 -22.21
C TYR A 255 -7.14 0.03 -23.01
N CYS A 256 -8.08 0.96 -23.06
CA CYS A 256 -9.29 0.84 -23.89
C CYS A 256 -9.25 1.86 -25.02
N PRO A 257 -9.67 1.51 -26.24
CA PRO A 257 -9.84 2.46 -27.33
C PRO A 257 -10.63 3.69 -26.89
N TYR A 258 -10.33 4.83 -27.46
CA TYR A 258 -11.05 6.05 -27.13
C TYR A 258 -12.51 5.92 -27.59
N PRO A 259 -13.51 6.32 -26.77
CA PRO A 259 -14.91 6.13 -27.10
C PRO A 259 -15.32 7.02 -28.28
N ASP A 260 -16.23 6.52 -29.10
CA ASP A 260 -16.88 7.29 -30.20
C ASP A 260 -18.24 7.76 -29.70
N ASN A 261 -18.22 8.74 -28.79
CA ASN A 261 -19.43 9.32 -28.20
C ASN A 261 -19.95 10.48 -29.07
N GLU A 262 -21.27 10.56 -29.25
CA GLU A 262 -21.92 11.70 -29.88
C GLU A 262 -21.74 12.98 -29.06
N LYS A 263 -21.77 12.85 -27.73
CA LYS A 263 -21.56 13.94 -26.76
C LYS A 263 -20.33 13.67 -25.91
N ILE A 264 -19.72 14.72 -25.40
CA ILE A 264 -18.61 14.56 -24.44
C ILE A 264 -19.13 14.02 -23.11
N HIS A 265 -18.55 12.91 -22.67
CA HIS A 265 -18.75 12.33 -21.35
C HIS A 265 -17.60 12.71 -20.41
N PHE A 266 -17.87 13.67 -19.51
CA PHE A 266 -17.02 13.90 -18.38
C PHE A 266 -17.38 12.90 -17.27
N LEU A 267 -16.38 12.34 -16.61
CA LEU A 267 -16.58 11.44 -15.46
C LEU A 267 -15.97 12.06 -14.22
N TYR A 268 -16.78 12.17 -13.18
CA TYR A 268 -16.29 12.33 -11.81
C TYR A 268 -16.49 11.02 -11.05
N LEU A 269 -15.47 10.60 -10.33
CA LEU A 269 -15.54 9.40 -9.48
C LEU A 269 -14.94 9.70 -8.11
N GLY A 270 -15.74 9.52 -7.06
CA GLY A 270 -15.32 9.75 -5.69
C GLY A 270 -16.44 10.15 -4.74
N ARG A 271 -16.07 10.49 -3.51
CA ARG A 271 -17.00 11.01 -2.52
C ARG A 271 -17.50 12.39 -2.95
N ILE A 272 -18.80 12.58 -2.87
CA ILE A 272 -19.41 13.88 -3.21
C ILE A 272 -19.36 14.74 -1.95
N MET A 273 -18.33 15.60 -1.90
CA MET A 273 -18.02 16.45 -0.77
C MET A 273 -17.22 17.68 -1.21
N LYS A 274 -17.26 18.73 -0.37
CA LYS A 274 -16.63 20.03 -0.67
C LYS A 274 -15.13 19.92 -0.97
N GLU A 275 -14.38 19.15 -0.18
CA GLU A 275 -12.93 19.00 -0.40
C GLU A 275 -12.58 18.27 -1.71
N LYS A 276 -13.55 17.67 -2.37
CA LYS A 276 -13.39 17.09 -3.70
C LYS A 276 -13.70 18.08 -4.83
N GLY A 277 -14.02 19.33 -4.48
CA GLY A 277 -14.21 20.43 -5.43
C GLY A 277 -15.57 20.39 -6.14
N MET A 278 -16.62 19.91 -5.42
CA MET A 278 -17.96 19.85 -6.00
C MET A 278 -18.51 21.23 -6.36
N ASP A 279 -18.28 22.26 -5.54
CA ASP A 279 -18.70 23.63 -5.83
C ASP A 279 -18.11 24.12 -7.17
N GLU A 280 -16.84 23.84 -7.40
CA GLU A 280 -16.16 24.23 -8.64
C GLU A 280 -16.63 23.40 -9.83
N LEU A 281 -16.88 22.10 -9.63
CA LEU A 281 -17.33 21.21 -10.70
C LEU A 281 -18.73 21.61 -11.19
N PHE A 282 -19.66 21.79 -10.26
CA PHE A 282 -21.02 22.16 -10.60
C PHE A 282 -21.09 23.55 -11.25
N GLY A 283 -20.43 24.55 -10.67
CA GLY A 283 -20.39 25.87 -11.29
C GLY A 283 -19.68 25.90 -12.67
N ALA A 284 -18.74 24.99 -12.92
CA ALA A 284 -18.11 24.88 -14.24
C ALA A 284 -19.04 24.24 -15.28
N VAL A 285 -19.81 23.19 -14.91
CA VAL A 285 -20.75 22.55 -15.85
C VAL A 285 -21.97 23.43 -16.13
N GLU A 286 -22.51 24.14 -15.13
CA GLU A 286 -23.58 25.14 -15.32
C GLU A 286 -23.16 26.19 -16.34
N LYS A 287 -21.98 26.79 -16.17
CA LYS A 287 -21.44 27.80 -17.09
C LYS A 287 -21.20 27.26 -18.50
N LEU A 288 -20.75 26.00 -18.65
CA LEU A 288 -20.63 25.37 -19.97
C LEU A 288 -21.98 25.17 -20.63
N ARG A 289 -23.01 24.83 -19.87
CA ARG A 289 -24.38 24.65 -20.38
C ARG A 289 -24.99 25.97 -20.78
N GLU A 290 -24.81 27.05 -20.00
CA GLU A 290 -25.25 28.39 -20.33
C GLU A 290 -24.64 28.90 -21.67
N GLU A 291 -23.40 28.51 -21.98
CA GLU A 291 -22.75 28.81 -23.26
C GLU A 291 -23.17 27.89 -24.41
N GLY A 292 -24.08 26.95 -24.17
CA GLY A 292 -24.66 26.06 -25.20
C GLY A 292 -23.80 24.86 -25.56
N TYR A 293 -22.81 24.45 -24.74
CA TYR A 293 -22.06 23.22 -24.96
C TYR A 293 -22.89 21.99 -24.62
N ASP A 294 -22.81 20.97 -25.48
CA ASP A 294 -23.48 19.69 -25.28
C ASP A 294 -22.51 18.66 -24.73
N PHE A 295 -22.77 18.19 -23.51
CA PHE A 295 -21.98 17.22 -22.77
C PHE A 295 -22.83 16.58 -21.66
N VAL A 296 -22.31 15.53 -21.04
CA VAL A 296 -22.86 14.90 -19.84
C VAL A 296 -21.75 14.78 -18.80
N LEU A 297 -22.07 15.07 -17.54
CA LEU A 297 -21.23 14.74 -16.38
C LEU A 297 -21.76 13.46 -15.72
N ASP A 298 -21.10 12.35 -15.93
CA ASP A 298 -21.34 11.11 -15.20
C ASP A 298 -20.74 11.23 -13.79
N LEU A 299 -21.59 11.19 -12.76
CA LEU A 299 -21.22 11.37 -11.37
C LEU A 299 -21.33 10.03 -10.63
N VAL A 300 -20.19 9.45 -10.26
CA VAL A 300 -20.10 8.14 -9.60
C VAL A 300 -19.56 8.30 -8.18
N GLY A 301 -20.32 7.84 -7.18
CA GLY A 301 -19.91 7.94 -5.78
C GLY A 301 -21.07 8.03 -4.81
N PHE A 302 -20.81 8.50 -3.61
CA PHE A 302 -21.82 8.68 -2.57
C PHE A 302 -21.64 10.04 -1.90
N PHE A 303 -22.78 10.56 -1.40
CA PHE A 303 -22.81 11.84 -0.69
C PHE A 303 -22.14 11.70 0.69
N GLU A 304 -21.21 12.58 0.97
CA GLU A 304 -20.61 12.77 2.28
C GLU A 304 -20.99 14.15 2.87
N ASP A 305 -21.28 15.12 2.00
CA ASP A 305 -21.82 16.44 2.33
C ASP A 305 -23.19 16.65 1.64
N GLU A 306 -23.85 17.76 1.93
CA GLU A 306 -25.21 18.09 1.50
C GLU A 306 -25.26 18.62 0.06
N TYR A 307 -25.03 17.74 -0.92
CA TYR A 307 -25.10 18.06 -2.36
C TYR A 307 -26.26 17.38 -3.09
N LYS A 308 -27.12 16.63 -2.39
CA LYS A 308 -28.16 15.81 -3.03
C LYS A 308 -29.13 16.66 -3.86
N GLU A 309 -29.66 17.74 -3.30
CA GLU A 309 -30.61 18.62 -3.98
C GLU A 309 -30.02 19.28 -5.25
N GLN A 310 -28.75 19.70 -5.17
CA GLN A 310 -28.06 20.30 -6.32
C GLN A 310 -27.83 19.25 -7.42
N VAL A 311 -27.48 18.01 -7.07
CA VAL A 311 -27.33 16.92 -8.04
C VAL A 311 -28.66 16.60 -8.71
N GLU A 312 -29.77 16.48 -7.94
CA GLU A 312 -31.12 16.24 -8.48
C GLU A 312 -31.57 17.37 -9.42
N HIS A 313 -31.23 18.61 -9.11
CA HIS A 313 -31.48 19.76 -9.99
C HIS A 313 -30.72 19.63 -11.32
N LEU A 314 -29.39 19.40 -11.27
CA LEU A 314 -28.56 19.25 -12.46
C LEU A 314 -28.94 18.01 -13.30
N GLU A 315 -29.45 16.95 -12.67
CA GLU A 315 -30.02 15.79 -13.39
C GLU A 315 -31.31 16.16 -14.13
N SER A 316 -32.18 16.97 -13.52
CA SER A 316 -33.43 17.40 -14.15
C SER A 316 -33.16 18.29 -15.39
N GLU A 317 -32.03 18.99 -15.42
CA GLU A 317 -31.58 19.78 -16.57
C GLU A 317 -30.78 18.96 -17.61
N GLY A 318 -30.55 17.66 -17.34
CA GLY A 318 -29.79 16.78 -18.22
C GLY A 318 -28.29 17.09 -18.32
N ILE A 319 -27.73 17.78 -17.32
CA ILE A 319 -26.32 18.13 -17.23
C ILE A 319 -25.54 17.00 -16.56
N VAL A 320 -26.09 16.46 -15.47
CA VAL A 320 -25.49 15.40 -14.65
C VAL A 320 -26.27 14.10 -14.84
N LYS A 321 -25.58 12.98 -14.72
CA LYS A 321 -26.16 11.66 -14.57
C LYS A 321 -25.54 11.00 -13.33
N PHE A 322 -26.32 10.89 -12.27
CA PHE A 322 -25.87 10.31 -11.00
C PHE A 322 -26.03 8.79 -11.01
N HIS A 323 -24.96 8.06 -10.71
CA HIS A 323 -24.92 6.59 -10.75
C HIS A 323 -24.84 5.93 -9.35
N GLY A 324 -24.75 6.73 -8.30
CA GLY A 324 -24.51 6.20 -6.96
C GLY A 324 -23.10 5.60 -6.80
N PHE A 325 -22.89 4.89 -5.70
CA PHE A 325 -21.65 4.15 -5.48
C PHE A 325 -21.60 2.93 -6.38
N GLN A 326 -20.47 2.73 -7.04
CA GLN A 326 -20.21 1.58 -7.91
C GLN A 326 -18.96 0.84 -7.42
N GLU A 327 -19.12 -0.45 -7.17
CA GLU A 327 -18.01 -1.30 -6.76
C GLU A 327 -17.00 -1.50 -7.90
N ASN A 328 -17.48 -1.65 -9.12
CA ASN A 328 -16.67 -1.73 -10.32
C ASN A 328 -16.76 -0.44 -11.16
N PRO A 329 -15.77 0.46 -11.08
CA PRO A 329 -15.78 1.71 -11.83
C PRO A 329 -15.31 1.58 -13.29
N LYS A 330 -14.77 0.44 -13.71
CA LYS A 330 -14.17 0.26 -15.05
C LYS A 330 -15.09 0.65 -16.21
N PRO A 331 -16.36 0.22 -16.25
CA PRO A 331 -17.26 0.58 -17.36
C PRO A 331 -17.47 2.10 -17.50
N TYR A 332 -17.32 2.86 -16.42
CA TYR A 332 -17.44 4.31 -16.44
C TYR A 332 -16.18 4.96 -17.02
N TYR A 333 -14.99 4.46 -16.70
CA TYR A 333 -13.76 4.89 -17.36
C TYR A 333 -13.78 4.59 -18.85
N GLU A 334 -14.25 3.41 -19.26
CA GLU A 334 -14.31 2.99 -20.65
C GLU A 334 -15.19 3.89 -21.50
N LYS A 335 -16.28 4.40 -20.95
CA LYS A 335 -17.23 5.31 -21.62
C LYS A 335 -16.81 6.78 -21.59
N ALA A 336 -15.99 7.17 -20.61
CA ALA A 336 -15.64 8.57 -20.45
C ALA A 336 -14.70 9.08 -21.52
N ASP A 337 -14.89 10.31 -21.94
CA ASP A 337 -13.93 11.08 -22.74
C ASP A 337 -12.84 11.68 -21.87
N CYS A 338 -13.21 12.14 -20.66
CA CYS A 338 -12.31 12.81 -19.76
C CYS A 338 -12.75 12.61 -18.31
N VAL A 339 -11.80 12.32 -17.43
CA VAL A 339 -12.02 12.28 -15.98
C VAL A 339 -11.69 13.64 -15.38
N VAL A 340 -12.62 14.19 -14.59
CA VAL A 340 -12.49 15.49 -13.93
C VAL A 340 -12.47 15.31 -12.43
N LEU A 341 -11.37 15.72 -11.77
CA LEU A 341 -11.22 15.60 -10.32
C LEU A 341 -10.59 16.90 -9.75
N PRO A 342 -11.41 17.91 -9.38
CA PRO A 342 -10.92 19.21 -8.90
C PRO A 342 -10.66 19.22 -7.39
N SER A 343 -10.13 18.15 -6.82
CA SER A 343 -9.87 17.98 -5.39
C SER A 343 -9.00 19.08 -4.81
N TYR A 344 -9.21 19.39 -3.52
CA TYR A 344 -8.38 20.34 -2.78
C TYR A 344 -7.16 19.67 -2.15
N HIS A 345 -7.25 18.37 -1.84
CA HIS A 345 -6.20 17.59 -1.18
C HIS A 345 -6.25 16.13 -1.61
N GLU A 346 -5.08 15.56 -1.94
CA GLU A 346 -4.91 14.13 -2.22
C GLU A 346 -3.57 13.63 -1.65
N GLY A 347 -3.50 12.35 -1.35
CA GLY A 347 -2.22 11.68 -1.14
C GLY A 347 -1.58 11.34 -2.48
N MET A 348 -2.14 10.35 -3.14
CA MET A 348 -2.07 10.07 -4.57
C MET A 348 -3.48 9.68 -5.03
N SER A 349 -3.97 10.30 -6.08
CA SER A 349 -5.31 10.01 -6.56
C SER A 349 -5.35 8.75 -7.43
N ASN A 350 -5.81 7.63 -6.86
CA ASN A 350 -5.97 6.40 -7.62
C ASN A 350 -6.95 6.56 -8.79
N VAL A 351 -8.01 7.37 -8.63
CA VAL A 351 -8.96 7.68 -9.70
C VAL A 351 -8.27 8.23 -10.94
N LEU A 352 -7.27 9.11 -10.75
CA LEU A 352 -6.50 9.66 -11.88
C LEU A 352 -5.55 8.63 -12.48
N LEU A 353 -4.95 7.75 -11.66
CA LEU A 353 -4.11 6.66 -12.15
C LEU A 353 -4.95 5.66 -12.96
N GLU A 354 -6.13 5.29 -12.47
CA GLU A 354 -7.08 4.39 -13.12
C GLU A 354 -7.56 4.97 -14.46
N ALA A 355 -7.91 6.26 -14.49
CA ALA A 355 -8.29 6.98 -15.71
C ALA A 355 -7.18 7.00 -16.75
N ALA A 356 -5.98 7.40 -16.36
CA ALA A 356 -4.82 7.43 -17.25
C ALA A 356 -4.44 6.04 -17.76
N ALA A 357 -4.48 5.01 -16.90
CA ALA A 357 -4.20 3.63 -17.27
C ALA A 357 -5.19 3.12 -18.33
N THR A 358 -6.46 3.47 -18.20
CA THR A 358 -7.51 3.14 -19.20
C THR A 358 -7.38 3.96 -20.48
N GLY A 359 -6.48 4.95 -20.53
CA GLY A 359 -6.27 5.81 -21.71
C GLY A 359 -7.25 6.98 -21.79
N ARG A 360 -7.73 7.46 -20.64
CA ARG A 360 -8.63 8.64 -20.56
C ARG A 360 -7.85 9.90 -20.25
N ALA A 361 -8.25 10.99 -20.89
CA ALA A 361 -7.72 12.32 -20.56
C ALA A 361 -8.12 12.71 -19.13
N ILE A 362 -7.33 13.57 -18.51
CA ILE A 362 -7.55 14.01 -17.14
C ILE A 362 -7.61 15.53 -17.07
N ILE A 363 -8.57 16.06 -16.32
CA ILE A 363 -8.61 17.44 -15.85
C ILE A 363 -8.61 17.43 -14.33
N THR A 364 -7.59 18.01 -13.69
CA THR A 364 -7.48 17.97 -12.22
C THR A 364 -6.82 19.20 -11.65
N SER A 365 -6.94 19.37 -10.32
CA SER A 365 -6.31 20.48 -9.61
C SER A 365 -4.79 20.36 -9.62
N ASN A 366 -4.10 21.51 -9.71
CA ASN A 366 -2.64 21.58 -9.56
C ASN A 366 -2.22 21.51 -8.10
N ILE A 367 -2.44 20.36 -7.49
CA ILE A 367 -2.09 20.04 -6.10
C ILE A 367 -1.22 18.79 -6.03
N PRO A 368 -0.46 18.56 -4.94
CA PRO A 368 0.22 17.30 -4.69
C PRO A 368 -0.77 16.13 -4.67
N GLY A 369 -0.37 15.00 -5.24
CA GLY A 369 -1.22 13.81 -5.36
C GLY A 369 -2.16 13.79 -6.55
N CYS A 370 -2.32 14.93 -7.24
CA CYS A 370 -3.03 15.03 -8.51
C CYS A 370 -2.08 15.36 -9.67
N ARG A 371 -1.23 16.37 -9.50
CA ARG A 371 -0.32 16.85 -10.56
C ARG A 371 0.67 15.81 -11.02
N GLU A 372 1.04 14.87 -10.16
CA GLU A 372 2.00 13.81 -10.47
C GLU A 372 1.43 12.84 -11.51
N ALA A 373 0.10 12.64 -11.53
CA ALA A 373 -0.56 11.80 -12.53
C ALA A 373 -0.63 12.42 -13.94
N VAL A 374 -0.32 13.72 -14.09
CA VAL A 374 -0.57 14.48 -15.31
C VAL A 374 0.68 15.23 -15.77
N ASP A 375 1.07 15.04 -17.02
CA ASP A 375 1.98 15.94 -17.74
C ASP A 375 1.11 17.03 -18.39
N ASN A 376 1.08 18.23 -17.78
CA ASN A 376 0.17 19.30 -18.16
C ASN A 376 0.28 19.69 -19.65
N GLY A 377 -0.83 19.67 -20.34
CA GLY A 377 -0.93 19.94 -21.79
C GLY A 377 -0.53 18.76 -22.69
N LYS A 378 -0.02 17.63 -22.13
CA LYS A 378 0.37 16.44 -22.88
C LYS A 378 -0.52 15.24 -22.57
N SER A 379 -0.69 14.89 -21.29
CA SER A 379 -1.54 13.77 -20.85
C SER A 379 -2.81 14.20 -20.12
N GLY A 380 -3.05 15.50 -20.02
CA GLY A 380 -4.21 16.10 -19.35
C GLY A 380 -4.01 17.59 -19.11
N MET A 381 -4.88 18.17 -18.31
CA MET A 381 -4.88 19.61 -18.00
C MET A 381 -4.93 19.82 -16.49
N LEU A 382 -4.12 20.77 -16.00
CA LEU A 382 -4.13 21.20 -14.61
C LEU A 382 -4.92 22.52 -14.46
N CYS A 383 -5.82 22.57 -13.50
CA CYS A 383 -6.55 23.78 -13.12
C CYS A 383 -6.10 24.30 -11.74
N ARG A 384 -6.38 25.56 -11.45
CA ARG A 384 -6.15 26.13 -10.11
C ARG A 384 -7.15 25.51 -9.13
N VAL A 385 -6.67 25.10 -7.96
CA VAL A 385 -7.52 24.63 -6.88
C VAL A 385 -8.47 25.73 -6.41
N LYS A 386 -9.70 25.36 -6.06
CA LYS A 386 -10.77 26.29 -5.62
C LYS A 386 -11.05 27.39 -6.62
N SER A 387 -11.08 27.06 -7.89
CA SER A 387 -11.33 28.03 -8.96
C SER A 387 -12.23 27.45 -10.04
N THR A 388 -13.53 27.71 -9.94
CA THR A 388 -14.54 27.39 -10.95
C THR A 388 -14.13 27.89 -12.33
N GLU A 389 -13.65 29.12 -12.43
CA GLU A 389 -13.23 29.73 -13.70
C GLU A 389 -12.04 29.00 -14.34
N SER A 390 -11.08 28.50 -13.53
CA SER A 390 -9.94 27.74 -14.07
C SER A 390 -10.38 26.36 -14.53
N LEU A 391 -11.27 25.71 -13.80
CA LEU A 391 -11.83 24.41 -14.16
C LEU A 391 -12.68 24.50 -15.41
N TYR A 392 -13.60 25.47 -15.46
CA TYR A 392 -14.42 25.76 -16.62
C TYR A 392 -13.57 25.95 -17.89
N LYS A 393 -12.51 26.77 -17.83
CA LYS A 393 -11.62 26.98 -18.98
C LYS A 393 -10.92 25.72 -19.45
N ALA A 394 -10.51 24.86 -18.53
CA ALA A 394 -9.91 23.56 -18.86
C ALA A 394 -10.92 22.64 -19.53
N MET A 395 -12.13 22.52 -18.99
CA MET A 395 -13.21 21.70 -19.56
C MET A 395 -13.64 22.24 -20.93
N LYS A 396 -13.85 23.55 -21.08
CA LYS A 396 -14.18 24.20 -22.35
C LYS A 396 -13.11 23.92 -23.41
N ARG A 397 -11.83 24.10 -23.07
CA ARG A 397 -10.73 23.78 -23.97
C ARG A 397 -10.74 22.33 -24.41
N PHE A 398 -11.04 21.41 -23.48
CA PHE A 398 -11.13 19.98 -23.81
C PHE A 398 -12.26 19.68 -24.78
N ILE A 399 -13.46 20.25 -24.60
CA ILE A 399 -14.60 20.10 -25.51
C ILE A 399 -14.23 20.55 -26.94
N GLN A 400 -13.45 21.60 -27.08
CA GLN A 400 -13.04 22.19 -28.35
C GLN A 400 -11.95 21.38 -29.08
N LEU A 401 -11.34 20.38 -28.44
CA LEU A 401 -10.34 19.54 -29.09
C LEU A 401 -10.99 18.56 -30.08
N SER A 402 -10.28 18.24 -31.16
CA SER A 402 -10.71 17.17 -32.05
C SER A 402 -10.66 15.80 -31.35
N PRO A 403 -11.50 14.83 -31.72
CA PRO A 403 -11.47 13.46 -31.17
C PRO A 403 -10.06 12.84 -31.18
N LYS A 404 -9.35 12.98 -32.30
CA LYS A 404 -7.97 12.51 -32.45
C LYS A 404 -6.99 13.14 -31.44
N THR A 405 -7.21 14.41 -31.10
CA THR A 405 -6.36 15.10 -30.11
C THR A 405 -6.67 14.59 -28.69
N ARG A 406 -7.96 14.37 -28.35
CA ARG A 406 -8.38 13.82 -27.08
C ARG A 406 -7.81 12.40 -26.87
N GLU A 407 -7.92 11.54 -27.87
CA GLU A 407 -7.32 10.21 -27.90
C GLU A 407 -5.81 10.27 -27.64
N LYS A 408 -5.08 11.16 -28.35
CA LYS A 408 -3.63 11.34 -28.15
C LYS A 408 -3.29 11.73 -26.70
N ILE A 409 -4.10 12.59 -26.08
CA ILE A 409 -3.92 12.98 -24.68
C ILE A 409 -4.11 11.78 -23.75
N GLY A 410 -5.16 10.99 -23.95
CA GLY A 410 -5.42 9.79 -23.17
C GLY A 410 -4.31 8.76 -23.30
N LYS A 411 -3.82 8.52 -24.54
CA LYS A 411 -2.70 7.61 -24.81
C LYS A 411 -1.41 8.03 -24.11
N ALA A 412 -1.11 9.34 -24.13
CA ALA A 412 0.05 9.88 -23.40
C ALA A 412 -0.08 9.68 -21.86
N GLY A 413 -1.32 9.70 -21.33
CA GLY A 413 -1.61 9.32 -19.94
C GLY A 413 -1.24 7.87 -19.65
N ARG A 414 -1.67 6.94 -20.53
CA ARG A 414 -1.32 5.51 -20.42
C ARG A 414 0.18 5.29 -20.44
N GLU A 415 0.90 5.89 -21.36
CA GLU A 415 2.37 5.79 -21.46
C GLU A 415 3.07 6.29 -20.17
N LYS A 416 2.53 7.33 -19.53
CA LYS A 416 3.02 7.81 -18.24
C LYS A 416 2.79 6.77 -17.14
N MET A 417 1.63 6.12 -17.10
CA MET A 417 1.35 5.07 -16.11
C MET A 417 2.32 3.89 -16.26
N GLU A 418 2.56 3.42 -17.46
CA GLU A 418 3.51 2.35 -17.76
C GLU A 418 4.94 2.69 -17.33
N ARG A 419 5.36 3.95 -17.53
CA ARG A 419 6.71 4.41 -17.20
C ARG A 419 6.93 4.59 -15.70
N GLU A 420 5.98 5.20 -14.99
CA GLU A 420 6.19 5.75 -13.65
C GLU A 420 5.36 5.08 -12.56
N PHE A 421 4.16 4.59 -12.87
CA PHE A 421 3.15 4.20 -11.87
C PHE A 421 2.78 2.71 -11.91
N GLU A 422 3.43 1.91 -12.74
CA GLU A 422 3.16 0.48 -12.84
C GLU A 422 3.34 -0.19 -11.47
N LYS A 423 2.34 -1.00 -11.08
CA LYS A 423 2.19 -1.59 -9.75
C LYS A 423 3.39 -2.43 -9.31
N GLY A 424 3.92 -3.28 -10.19
CA GLY A 424 5.05 -4.15 -9.87
C GLY A 424 6.29 -3.36 -9.48
N LYS A 425 6.57 -2.24 -10.16
CA LYS A 425 7.69 -1.35 -9.80
C LYS A 425 7.55 -0.75 -8.40
N VAL A 426 6.32 -0.37 -8.01
CA VAL A 426 6.06 0.19 -6.67
C VAL A 426 6.18 -0.88 -5.60
N VAL A 427 5.66 -2.09 -5.86
CA VAL A 427 5.78 -3.25 -4.97
C VAL A 427 7.24 -3.64 -4.79
N GLU A 428 7.99 -3.82 -5.87
CA GLU A 428 9.41 -4.16 -5.84
C GLU A 428 10.22 -3.14 -5.04
N LYS A 429 10.04 -1.85 -5.31
CA LYS A 429 10.70 -0.77 -4.56
C LYS A 429 10.37 -0.84 -3.07
N THR A 430 9.11 -1.09 -2.72
CA THR A 430 8.69 -1.20 -1.32
C THR A 430 9.39 -2.37 -0.63
N ILE A 431 9.42 -3.55 -1.26
CA ILE A 431 10.07 -4.75 -0.74
C ILE A 431 11.59 -4.54 -0.60
N GLN A 432 12.22 -3.93 -1.60
CA GLN A 432 13.66 -3.62 -1.55
C GLN A 432 14.01 -2.73 -0.35
N GLU A 433 13.21 -1.70 -0.06
CA GLU A 433 13.44 -0.82 1.09
C GLU A 433 13.18 -1.52 2.43
N ILE A 434 12.26 -2.49 2.48
CA ILE A 434 12.00 -3.34 3.66
C ILE A 434 13.18 -4.30 3.91
N LYS A 435 13.75 -4.91 2.87
CA LYS A 435 14.85 -5.87 2.98
C LYS A 435 16.22 -5.25 3.27
N ARG A 436 16.40 -3.95 3.05
CA ARG A 436 17.66 -3.25 3.32
C ARG A 436 17.97 -3.03 4.80
N VAL A 437 17.05 -3.32 5.66
CA VAL A 437 17.15 -3.20 7.12
C VAL A 437 17.05 -4.59 7.74
#